data_27940c44451d201195b2bcdcfa30a85b
#
_entry.id   27940c44451d201195b2bcdcfa30a85b
#
_cell.length_a   1.000
_cell.length_b   1.000
_cell.length_c   1.000
_cell.angle_alpha   90.00
_cell.angle_beta   90.00
_cell.angle_gamma   90.00
#
_symmetry.space_group_name_H-M   'P 1'
#
loop_
_entity.id
_entity.type
_entity.pdbx_description
1 polymer ?
#
loop_
_entity_poly.entity_id
_entity_poly.type
_entity_poly.pdbx_seq_one_letter_code
_entity_poly.pdbx_strand_id
1 'polypeptide(L)'
;MKRLKILVEMKHGLGDCVCMLPAIRAVRYKFPDAYIALLVNGKANEEIFRHSGIRIDRYYYFSLKNRSKLYTIKTLFSLMKEQFDIGIMAMMTPSTKGRYLFKLLRIHDCFGEQYKGLHFLELDNKKHFVDRNLDVVSPLTGEVTDRQPHLYAKNEECSNVEKILSGFHGNSIVVNIGGADKNYYKGNYVYTRNWCQQNMVKLVSMLAKLRGYHIILLGGKLEESLLPNYKEVLMADNVHNFVNRTSISESIYILSKCICSIGVDTGMQHVADALGKRTVSIFGPTNPATHGAYSDKAVFVQCEGKMSCQYCFGTDIYYECPNRKCLNSISAGQVFYKVRGLLSSK
;
A
#
# COMPACT_ATOMS: atom_id res chain seq x y z
N MET A 1 -19.59 32.65 -1.40
CA MET A 1 -18.38 32.41 -0.57
C MET A 1 -17.33 31.73 -1.43
N LYS A 2 -16.05 32.07 -1.27
CA LYS A 2 -14.95 31.39 -1.96
C LYS A 2 -14.89 29.92 -1.52
N ARG A 3 -14.82 28.99 -2.47
CA ARG A 3 -14.70 27.54 -2.21
C ARG A 3 -13.38 27.25 -1.50
N LEU A 4 -13.41 26.56 -0.35
CA LEU A 4 -12.22 26.14 0.38
C LEU A 4 -11.36 25.21 -0.48
N LYS A 5 -10.05 25.42 -0.55
CA LYS A 5 -9.11 24.62 -1.32
C LYS A 5 -8.11 23.94 -0.42
N ILE A 6 -8.04 22.61 -0.51
CA ILE A 6 -7.21 21.75 0.33
C ILE A 6 -6.23 20.99 -0.55
N LEU A 7 -4.94 21.06 -0.26
CA LEU A 7 -3.90 20.24 -0.88
C LEU A 7 -3.45 19.16 0.09
N VAL A 8 -3.55 17.90 -0.32
CA VAL A 8 -2.99 16.77 0.42
C VAL A 8 -1.73 16.27 -0.28
N GLU A 9 -0.61 16.29 0.41
CA GLU A 9 0.65 15.72 -0.07
C GLU A 9 0.67 14.22 0.25
N MET A 10 0.73 13.37 -0.80
CA MET A 10 0.67 11.91 -0.71
C MET A 10 1.66 11.26 -1.70
N LYS A 11 2.94 11.61 -1.58
CA LYS A 11 4.02 11.07 -2.43
C LYS A 11 4.71 9.86 -1.80
N HIS A 12 3.93 8.87 -1.41
CA HIS A 12 4.38 7.66 -0.73
C HIS A 12 4.06 6.39 -1.52
N GLY A 13 4.25 5.22 -0.93
CA GLY A 13 3.90 3.93 -1.53
C GLY A 13 2.40 3.68 -1.63
N LEU A 14 1.99 2.61 -2.33
CA LEU A 14 0.57 2.26 -2.49
C LEU A 14 -0.08 1.94 -1.14
N GLY A 15 0.62 1.22 -0.25
CA GLY A 15 0.14 0.91 1.09
C GLY A 15 -0.12 2.17 1.92
N ASP A 16 0.79 3.15 1.84
CA ASP A 16 0.62 4.43 2.54
C ASP A 16 -0.58 5.22 2.00
N CYS A 17 -0.83 5.14 0.67
CA CYS A 17 -2.04 5.73 0.07
C CYS A 17 -3.32 5.09 0.64
N VAL A 18 -3.33 3.77 0.82
CA VAL A 18 -4.46 3.07 1.44
C VAL A 18 -4.63 3.51 2.91
N CYS A 19 -3.54 3.59 3.67
CA CYS A 19 -3.57 4.05 5.06
C CYS A 19 -4.04 5.51 5.22
N MET A 20 -3.96 6.33 4.17
CA MET A 20 -4.42 7.72 4.18
C MET A 20 -5.91 7.87 3.85
N LEU A 21 -6.57 6.84 3.31
CA LEU A 21 -7.97 6.93 2.86
C LEU A 21 -8.95 7.38 3.96
N PRO A 22 -8.91 6.85 5.19
CA PRO A 22 -9.81 7.28 6.25
C PRO A 22 -9.65 8.77 6.58
N ALA A 23 -8.42 9.28 6.60
CA ALA A 23 -8.14 10.69 6.88
C ALA A 23 -8.71 11.60 5.77
N ILE A 24 -8.51 11.25 4.50
CA ILE A 24 -9.07 12.02 3.37
C ILE A 24 -10.60 11.94 3.36
N ARG A 25 -11.17 10.79 3.70
CA ARG A 25 -12.63 10.61 3.83
C ARG A 25 -13.18 11.53 4.93
N ALA A 26 -12.53 11.61 6.07
CA ALA A 26 -12.90 12.50 7.17
C ALA A 26 -12.85 13.98 6.75
N VAL A 27 -11.80 14.39 6.04
CA VAL A 27 -11.69 15.76 5.50
C VAL A 27 -12.80 16.04 4.49
N ARG A 28 -13.11 15.11 3.59
CA ARG A 28 -14.21 15.27 2.62
C ARG A 28 -15.58 15.34 3.30
N TYR A 29 -15.79 14.53 4.33
CA TYR A 29 -17.02 14.57 5.12
C TYR A 29 -17.21 15.92 5.85
N LYS A 30 -16.14 16.42 6.46
CA LYS A 30 -16.16 17.72 7.15
C LYS A 30 -16.35 18.89 6.20
N PHE A 31 -15.78 18.81 5.01
CA PHE A 31 -15.81 19.88 4.01
C PHE A 31 -16.34 19.34 2.66
N PRO A 32 -17.66 19.08 2.55
CA PRO A 32 -18.24 18.39 1.39
C PRO A 32 -18.05 19.17 0.08
N ASP A 33 -18.03 20.50 0.14
CA ASP A 33 -17.89 21.37 -1.02
C ASP A 33 -16.45 21.84 -1.29
N ALA A 34 -15.49 21.48 -0.43
CA ALA A 34 -14.11 21.88 -0.64
C ALA A 34 -13.54 21.32 -1.96
N TYR A 35 -12.66 22.08 -2.58
CA TYR A 35 -11.80 21.60 -3.66
C TYR A 35 -10.62 20.86 -3.03
N ILE A 36 -10.59 19.52 -3.17
CA ILE A 36 -9.50 18.69 -2.65
C ILE A 36 -8.62 18.24 -3.79
N ALA A 37 -7.35 18.61 -3.75
CA ALA A 37 -6.33 18.15 -4.68
C ALA A 37 -5.31 17.26 -3.98
N LEU A 38 -4.86 16.22 -4.68
CA LEU A 38 -3.80 15.34 -4.20
C LEU A 38 -2.51 15.55 -4.99
N LEU A 39 -1.41 15.66 -4.27
CA LEU A 39 -0.06 15.66 -4.83
C LEU A 39 0.52 14.24 -4.69
N VAL A 40 0.64 13.53 -5.81
CA VAL A 40 0.99 12.11 -5.84
C VAL A 40 2.25 11.84 -6.67
N ASN A 41 2.89 10.68 -6.48
CA ASN A 41 4.07 10.28 -7.27
C ASN A 41 3.73 9.97 -8.73
N GLY A 42 2.57 9.39 -9.00
CA GLY A 42 2.19 8.98 -10.34
C GLY A 42 0.82 8.32 -10.42
N LYS A 43 0.55 7.73 -11.58
CA LYS A 43 -0.76 7.17 -11.90
C LYS A 43 -1.16 6.00 -10.98
N ALA A 44 -0.20 5.19 -10.54
CA ALA A 44 -0.47 4.07 -9.62
C ALA A 44 -1.07 4.54 -8.28
N ASN A 45 -0.58 5.67 -7.74
CA ASN A 45 -1.17 6.27 -6.54
C ASN A 45 -2.58 6.82 -6.82
N GLU A 46 -2.76 7.51 -7.96
CA GLU A 46 -4.07 8.03 -8.37
C GLU A 46 -5.12 6.93 -8.43
N GLU A 47 -4.79 5.75 -8.99
CA GLU A 47 -5.72 4.64 -9.10
C GLU A 47 -6.25 4.18 -7.73
N ILE A 48 -5.40 4.15 -6.69
CA ILE A 48 -5.87 3.85 -5.31
C ILE A 48 -6.98 4.82 -4.90
N PHE A 49 -6.77 6.12 -5.09
CA PHE A 49 -7.77 7.12 -4.72
C PHE A 49 -9.02 7.08 -5.60
N ARG A 50 -8.89 6.76 -6.89
CA ARG A 50 -10.03 6.57 -7.79
C ARG A 50 -10.94 5.41 -7.38
N HIS A 51 -10.36 4.38 -6.76
CA HIS A 51 -11.08 3.23 -6.23
C HIS A 51 -11.59 3.41 -4.79
N SER A 52 -11.34 4.57 -4.14
CA SER A 52 -11.73 4.80 -2.74
C SER A 52 -13.18 5.24 -2.54
N GLY A 53 -13.90 5.61 -3.60
CA GLY A 53 -15.21 6.25 -3.50
C GLY A 53 -15.17 7.71 -2.99
N ILE A 54 -14.00 8.25 -2.67
CA ILE A 54 -13.84 9.62 -2.19
C ILE A 54 -13.71 10.56 -3.40
N ARG A 55 -14.54 11.62 -3.45
CA ARG A 55 -14.43 12.64 -4.49
C ARG A 55 -13.14 13.45 -4.32
N ILE A 56 -12.20 13.28 -5.25
CA ILE A 56 -10.99 14.09 -5.41
C ILE A 56 -11.16 14.94 -6.66
N ASP A 57 -10.95 16.24 -6.52
CA ASP A 57 -11.21 17.19 -7.62
C ASP A 57 -10.04 17.24 -8.60
N ARG A 58 -8.79 17.03 -8.14
CA ARG A 58 -7.60 17.05 -9.02
C ARG A 58 -6.43 16.24 -8.47
N TYR A 59 -5.63 15.68 -9.38
CA TYR A 59 -4.36 15.03 -9.10
C TYR A 59 -3.23 15.82 -9.73
N TYR A 60 -2.17 16.06 -8.95
CA TYR A 60 -0.92 16.65 -9.40
C TYR A 60 0.20 15.62 -9.26
N TYR A 61 0.91 15.36 -10.34
CA TYR A 61 2.07 14.48 -10.30
C TYR A 61 3.33 15.28 -10.05
N PHE A 62 4.00 15.01 -8.94
CA PHE A 62 5.21 15.72 -8.57
C PHE A 62 6.30 14.73 -8.16
N SER A 63 7.28 14.54 -9.03
CA SER A 63 8.43 13.69 -8.76
C SER A 63 9.69 14.28 -9.38
N LEU A 64 10.65 14.65 -8.55
CA LEU A 64 11.96 15.16 -9.00
C LEU A 64 12.81 14.07 -9.65
N LYS A 65 12.56 12.79 -9.36
CA LYS A 65 13.33 11.65 -9.89
C LYS A 65 12.79 11.12 -11.22
N ASN A 66 11.47 11.14 -11.39
CA ASN A 66 10.78 10.41 -12.46
C ASN A 66 10.13 11.31 -13.52
N ARG A 67 10.32 12.63 -13.41
CA ARG A 67 9.74 13.62 -14.33
C ARG A 67 10.80 14.62 -14.81
N SER A 68 10.61 15.17 -16.00
CA SER A 68 11.51 16.21 -16.49
C SER A 68 11.45 17.47 -15.60
N LYS A 69 12.55 18.21 -15.52
CA LYS A 69 12.59 19.48 -14.77
C LYS A 69 11.50 20.45 -15.22
N LEU A 70 11.28 20.55 -16.54
CA LEU A 70 10.25 21.42 -17.12
C LEU A 70 8.84 21.03 -16.67
N TYR A 71 8.53 19.72 -16.64
CA TYR A 71 7.24 19.24 -16.13
C TYR A 71 7.05 19.58 -14.65
N THR A 72 8.08 19.37 -13.85
CA THR A 72 8.06 19.68 -12.41
C THR A 72 7.82 21.17 -12.16
N ILE A 73 8.49 22.04 -12.92
CA ILE A 73 8.30 23.50 -12.85
C ILE A 73 6.87 23.88 -13.26
N LYS A 74 6.36 23.36 -14.38
CA LYS A 74 4.98 23.61 -14.82
C LYS A 74 3.95 23.18 -13.75
N THR A 75 4.16 22.01 -13.14
CA THR A 75 3.29 21.52 -12.06
C THR A 75 3.33 22.46 -10.85
N LEU A 76 4.52 22.95 -10.48
CA LEU A 76 4.67 23.88 -9.38
C LEU A 76 3.94 25.20 -9.64
N PHE A 77 4.09 25.78 -10.84
CA PHE A 77 3.34 26.99 -11.22
C PHE A 77 1.83 26.76 -11.22
N SER A 78 1.37 25.58 -11.64
CA SER A 78 -0.04 25.22 -11.60
C SER A 78 -0.56 25.15 -10.16
N LEU A 79 0.22 24.55 -9.24
CA LEU A 79 -0.09 24.50 -7.81
C LEU A 79 -0.15 25.90 -7.18
N MET A 80 0.81 26.78 -7.52
CA MET A 80 0.84 28.16 -7.02
C MET A 80 -0.39 28.97 -7.46
N LYS A 81 -0.87 28.77 -8.70
CA LYS A 81 -2.08 29.44 -9.22
C LYS A 81 -3.36 29.03 -8.48
N GLU A 82 -3.41 27.84 -7.92
CA GLU A 82 -4.60 27.36 -7.19
C GLU A 82 -4.87 28.15 -5.91
N GLN A 83 -3.83 28.66 -5.25
CA GLN A 83 -3.98 29.37 -3.97
C GLN A 83 -4.73 28.52 -2.93
N PHE A 84 -4.12 27.42 -2.51
CA PHE A 84 -4.69 26.55 -1.49
C PHE A 84 -4.76 27.23 -0.14
N ASP A 85 -5.86 27.00 0.56
CA ASP A 85 -6.10 27.55 1.89
C ASP A 85 -5.48 26.63 2.97
N ILE A 86 -5.59 25.31 2.79
CA ILE A 86 -5.11 24.28 3.74
C ILE A 86 -4.15 23.32 3.04
N GLY A 87 -3.07 22.95 3.73
CA GLY A 87 -2.14 21.92 3.35
C GLY A 87 -2.10 20.78 4.36
N ILE A 88 -2.22 19.53 3.90
CA ILE A 88 -2.13 18.32 4.72
C ILE A 88 -0.95 17.50 4.21
N MET A 89 -0.01 17.17 5.10
CA MET A 89 1.08 16.24 4.84
C MET A 89 0.70 14.88 5.42
N ALA A 90 0.78 13.83 4.60
CA ALA A 90 0.66 12.48 5.11
C ALA A 90 1.75 12.20 6.16
N MET A 91 1.45 11.29 7.06
CA MET A 91 2.43 10.81 8.03
C MET A 91 3.73 10.37 7.32
N MET A 92 4.87 10.43 7.98
CA MET A 92 6.22 10.16 7.43
C MET A 92 6.71 11.12 6.34
N THR A 93 5.95 12.10 5.92
CA THR A 93 6.52 13.15 5.05
C THR A 93 7.56 13.92 5.83
N PRO A 94 8.84 13.97 5.36
CA PRO A 94 9.86 14.74 6.05
C PRO A 94 9.41 16.19 6.22
N SER A 95 9.25 16.63 7.46
CA SER A 95 8.70 17.95 7.82
C SER A 95 9.41 19.10 7.11
N THR A 96 10.73 19.00 6.90
CA THR A 96 11.52 19.99 6.17
C THR A 96 11.10 20.12 4.71
N LYS A 97 10.92 19.00 3.99
CA LYS A 97 10.53 19.01 2.57
C LYS A 97 9.09 19.51 2.38
N GLY A 98 8.17 19.05 3.19
CA GLY A 98 6.78 19.51 3.19
C GLY A 98 6.68 21.00 3.51
N ARG A 99 7.44 21.47 4.50
CA ARG A 99 7.51 22.87 4.91
C ARG A 99 7.93 23.78 3.76
N TYR A 100 9.03 23.44 3.06
CA TYR A 100 9.49 24.24 1.92
C TYR A 100 8.46 24.27 0.81
N LEU A 101 7.81 23.16 0.50
CA LEU A 101 6.76 23.10 -0.51
C LEU A 101 5.58 24.01 -0.13
N PHE A 102 5.03 23.86 1.07
CA PHE A 102 3.86 24.62 1.48
C PHE A 102 4.18 26.12 1.64
N LYS A 103 5.36 26.46 2.14
CA LYS A 103 5.83 27.85 2.15
C LYS A 103 5.92 28.43 0.73
N LEU A 104 6.47 27.69 -0.22
CA LEU A 104 6.57 28.10 -1.63
C LEU A 104 5.17 28.29 -2.25
N LEU A 105 4.22 27.44 -1.89
CA LEU A 105 2.83 27.53 -2.33
C LEU A 105 2.01 28.58 -1.56
N ARG A 106 2.61 29.27 -0.57
CA ARG A 106 1.98 30.25 0.31
C ARG A 106 0.78 29.69 1.07
N ILE A 107 0.84 28.39 1.43
CA ILE A 107 -0.16 27.76 2.28
C ILE A 107 0.25 28.01 3.74
N HIS A 108 -0.61 28.66 4.50
CA HIS A 108 -0.33 29.07 5.88
C HIS A 108 -0.91 28.09 6.91
N ASP A 109 -2.06 27.50 6.61
CA ASP A 109 -2.72 26.55 7.51
C ASP A 109 -2.36 25.11 7.10
N CYS A 110 -1.41 24.51 7.84
CA CYS A 110 -0.81 23.24 7.48
C CYS A 110 -0.91 22.24 8.62
N PHE A 111 -1.15 20.97 8.27
CA PHE A 111 -1.30 19.85 9.19
C PHE A 111 -0.29 18.74 8.84
N GLY A 112 0.32 18.12 9.83
CA GLY A 112 1.32 17.09 9.63
C GLY A 112 1.96 16.63 10.92
N GLU A 113 2.90 15.70 10.84
CA GLU A 113 3.73 15.26 11.97
C GLU A 113 5.04 16.04 12.05
N GLN A 114 5.58 16.22 13.27
CA GLN A 114 6.89 16.83 13.54
C GLN A 114 7.09 18.25 12.96
N TYR A 115 6.03 19.04 12.94
CA TYR A 115 6.05 20.36 12.34
C TYR A 115 5.96 21.46 13.39
N LYS A 116 7.07 22.18 13.66
CA LYS A 116 7.04 23.35 14.55
C LYS A 116 6.35 24.54 13.85
N GLY A 117 5.29 25.06 14.45
CA GLY A 117 4.69 26.34 14.06
C GLY A 117 3.34 26.27 13.35
N LEU A 118 2.74 25.08 13.23
CA LEU A 118 1.41 24.83 12.68
C LEU A 118 0.80 23.69 13.48
N HIS A 119 -0.40 23.23 13.24
CA HIS A 119 -1.06 22.15 14.00
C HIS A 119 -0.18 20.88 14.06
N PHE A 120 0.81 20.91 14.93
CA PHE A 120 1.87 19.91 15.03
C PHE A 120 1.43 18.80 15.99
N LEU A 121 1.57 17.58 15.50
CA LEU A 121 1.41 16.40 16.32
C LEU A 121 2.77 15.76 16.60
N GLU A 122 3.00 15.42 17.87
CA GLU A 122 4.15 14.61 18.23
C GLU A 122 4.05 13.21 17.58
N LEU A 123 5.16 12.77 17.02
CA LEU A 123 5.24 11.48 16.33
C LEU A 123 5.08 10.32 17.33
N ASP A 124 4.00 9.56 17.22
CA ASP A 124 3.83 8.31 17.94
C ASP A 124 4.16 7.10 17.05
N ASN A 125 5.37 6.62 17.16
CA ASN A 125 5.86 5.45 16.40
C ASN A 125 5.19 4.11 16.81
N LYS A 126 4.38 4.09 17.86
CA LYS A 126 3.66 2.89 18.30
C LYS A 126 2.30 2.75 17.65
N LYS A 127 1.73 3.87 17.14
CA LYS A 127 0.45 3.89 16.46
C LYS A 127 0.55 3.34 15.04
N HIS A 128 -0.54 2.70 14.60
CA HIS A 128 -0.69 2.27 13.22
C HIS A 128 -0.72 3.46 12.25
N PHE A 129 -0.25 3.27 11.03
CA PHE A 129 -0.18 4.33 10.01
C PHE A 129 -1.53 4.96 9.66
N VAL A 130 -2.62 4.19 9.71
CA VAL A 130 -3.98 4.72 9.59
C VAL A 130 -4.28 5.70 10.71
N ASP A 131 -3.99 5.30 11.95
CA ASP A 131 -4.28 6.13 13.13
C ASP A 131 -3.46 7.40 13.14
N ARG A 132 -2.20 7.33 12.75
CA ARG A 132 -1.32 8.51 12.62
C ARG A 132 -1.83 9.50 11.58
N ASN A 133 -2.33 9.03 10.43
CA ASN A 133 -2.94 9.91 9.43
C ASN A 133 -4.23 10.55 9.93
N LEU A 134 -5.04 9.81 10.69
CA LEU A 134 -6.24 10.34 11.32
C LEU A 134 -5.90 11.40 12.38
N ASP A 135 -4.86 11.16 13.19
CA ASP A 135 -4.37 12.15 14.15
C ASP A 135 -3.95 13.45 13.45
N VAL A 136 -3.26 13.36 12.30
CA VAL A 136 -2.86 14.55 11.52
C VAL A 136 -4.05 15.42 11.14
N VAL A 137 -5.19 14.83 10.79
CA VAL A 137 -6.36 15.59 10.37
C VAL A 137 -7.36 15.87 11.50
N SER A 138 -7.19 15.27 12.68
CA SER A 138 -8.13 15.41 13.81
C SER A 138 -8.37 16.86 14.26
N PRO A 139 -7.39 17.79 14.20
CA PRO A 139 -7.67 19.20 14.52
C PRO A 139 -8.64 19.87 13.54
N LEU A 140 -8.75 19.35 12.31
CA LEU A 140 -9.68 19.82 11.28
C LEU A 140 -11.03 19.13 11.36
N THR A 141 -11.03 17.81 11.57
CA THR A 141 -12.22 16.97 11.39
C THR A 141 -12.92 16.61 12.67
N GLY A 142 -12.23 16.69 13.80
CA GLY A 142 -12.65 16.06 15.04
C GLY A 142 -12.43 14.56 15.03
N GLU A 143 -13.03 13.86 15.97
CA GLU A 143 -12.93 12.40 16.11
C GLU A 143 -13.62 11.67 14.94
N VAL A 144 -12.98 10.60 14.47
CA VAL A 144 -13.43 9.80 13.33
C VAL A 144 -13.76 8.38 13.81
N THR A 145 -14.99 7.95 13.65
CA THR A 145 -15.46 6.62 14.04
C THR A 145 -15.14 5.55 13.01
N ASP A 146 -15.32 5.85 11.71
CA ASP A 146 -14.96 4.93 10.62
C ASP A 146 -13.49 5.08 10.24
N ARG A 147 -12.66 4.27 10.89
CA ARG A 147 -11.19 4.29 10.73
C ARG A 147 -10.69 3.31 9.67
N GLN A 148 -11.55 2.40 9.17
CA GLN A 148 -11.17 1.37 8.22
C GLN A 148 -10.92 1.96 6.83
N PRO A 149 -9.79 1.66 6.16
CA PRO A 149 -9.63 1.93 4.73
C PRO A 149 -10.66 1.15 3.90
N HIS A 150 -11.25 1.80 2.89
CA HIS A 150 -12.17 1.14 1.97
C HIS A 150 -11.77 1.39 0.52
N LEU A 151 -11.80 0.32 -0.27
CA LEU A 151 -11.64 0.35 -1.72
C LEU A 151 -12.78 -0.44 -2.39
N TYR A 152 -13.09 -0.06 -3.63
CA TYR A 152 -14.16 -0.63 -4.43
C TYR A 152 -13.64 -0.97 -5.82
N ALA A 153 -13.84 -2.20 -6.27
CA ALA A 153 -13.52 -2.58 -7.64
C ALA A 153 -14.52 -1.92 -8.62
N LYS A 154 -14.01 -1.47 -9.77
CA LYS A 154 -14.82 -0.95 -10.87
C LYS A 154 -14.79 -1.95 -12.02
N ASN A 155 -15.95 -2.37 -12.49
CA ASN A 155 -16.05 -3.39 -13.54
C ASN A 155 -15.70 -2.83 -14.93
N GLU A 156 -15.98 -1.55 -15.18
CA GLU A 156 -15.89 -0.92 -16.50
C GLU A 156 -14.47 -0.93 -17.10
N GLU A 157 -13.44 -1.00 -16.26
CA GLU A 157 -12.03 -0.96 -16.69
C GLU A 157 -11.36 -2.34 -16.74
N CYS A 158 -12.09 -3.45 -16.45
CA CYS A 158 -11.50 -4.76 -16.16
C CYS A 158 -12.07 -5.91 -17.00
N SER A 159 -12.71 -5.64 -18.15
CA SER A 159 -13.42 -6.62 -18.98
C SER A 159 -12.58 -7.84 -19.40
N ASN A 160 -11.28 -7.63 -19.70
CA ASN A 160 -10.38 -8.74 -20.06
C ASN A 160 -10.09 -9.67 -18.89
N VAL A 161 -9.81 -9.10 -17.73
CA VAL A 161 -9.55 -9.87 -16.50
C VAL A 161 -10.83 -10.56 -16.03
N GLU A 162 -11.96 -9.88 -16.10
CA GLU A 162 -13.28 -10.44 -15.78
C GLU A 162 -13.58 -11.68 -16.62
N LYS A 163 -13.35 -11.61 -17.93
CA LYS A 163 -13.53 -12.75 -18.83
C LYS A 163 -12.66 -13.96 -18.47
N ILE A 164 -11.42 -13.71 -18.05
CA ILE A 164 -10.52 -14.80 -17.59
C ILE A 164 -11.02 -15.38 -16.28
N LEU A 165 -11.36 -14.54 -15.29
CA LEU A 165 -11.82 -14.99 -13.98
C LEU A 165 -13.17 -15.68 -14.02
N SER A 166 -14.07 -15.33 -14.93
CA SER A 166 -15.37 -16.00 -15.11
C SER A 166 -15.24 -17.46 -15.53
N GLY A 167 -14.11 -17.85 -16.13
CA GLY A 167 -13.79 -19.24 -16.45
C GLY A 167 -13.29 -20.06 -15.26
N PHE A 168 -13.08 -19.46 -14.09
CA PHE A 168 -12.60 -20.19 -12.91
C PHE A 168 -13.76 -20.81 -12.13
N HIS A 169 -13.79 -22.13 -12.08
CA HIS A 169 -14.75 -22.85 -11.26
C HIS A 169 -14.18 -23.05 -9.85
N GLY A 170 -14.64 -22.25 -8.89
CA GLY A 170 -14.18 -22.31 -7.51
C GLY A 170 -13.68 -20.98 -6.95
N ASN A 171 -12.99 -21.07 -5.82
CA ASN A 171 -12.47 -19.91 -5.12
C ASN A 171 -11.07 -19.53 -5.62
N SER A 172 -10.74 -18.26 -5.61
CA SER A 172 -9.40 -17.79 -5.97
C SER A 172 -8.61 -17.33 -4.75
N ILE A 173 -7.34 -17.72 -4.69
CA ILE A 173 -6.34 -17.24 -3.73
C ILE A 173 -5.30 -16.44 -4.51
N VAL A 174 -5.06 -15.20 -4.11
CA VAL A 174 -4.03 -14.36 -4.71
C VAL A 174 -2.74 -14.49 -3.93
N VAL A 175 -1.63 -14.69 -4.63
CA VAL A 175 -0.27 -14.67 -4.06
C VAL A 175 0.52 -13.54 -4.70
N ASN A 176 0.88 -12.54 -3.89
CA ASN A 176 1.79 -11.47 -4.28
C ASN A 176 3.23 -11.99 -4.13
N ILE A 177 3.90 -12.29 -5.24
CA ILE A 177 5.17 -13.06 -5.24
C ILE A 177 6.41 -12.27 -4.84
N GLY A 178 6.30 -10.95 -4.66
CA GLY A 178 7.44 -10.11 -4.28
C GLY A 178 7.06 -8.96 -3.38
N GLY A 179 8.06 -8.29 -2.85
CA GLY A 179 7.93 -7.17 -1.93
C GLY A 179 7.98 -5.79 -2.58
N ALA A 180 8.10 -5.69 -3.91
CA ALA A 180 8.15 -4.48 -4.74
C ALA A 180 9.14 -3.37 -4.29
N ASP A 181 9.75 -3.46 -3.10
CA ASP A 181 10.59 -2.43 -2.53
C ASP A 181 12.06 -2.63 -2.89
N LYS A 182 12.46 -2.02 -3.98
CA LYS A 182 13.85 -1.64 -4.18
C LYS A 182 14.14 -0.35 -3.42
N ASN A 183 14.65 -0.49 -2.20
CA ASN A 183 15.18 0.67 -1.48
C ASN A 183 16.55 1.03 -2.06
N TYR A 184 16.74 2.29 -2.41
CA TYR A 184 18.04 2.78 -2.83
C TYR A 184 18.82 3.27 -1.61
N TYR A 185 19.90 2.56 -1.29
CA TYR A 185 20.72 2.85 -0.12
C TYR A 185 22.21 2.76 -0.46
N LYS A 186 22.98 3.78 -0.15
CA LYS A 186 24.45 3.88 -0.40
C LYS A 186 24.85 3.45 -1.82
N GLY A 187 24.12 3.92 -2.84
CA GLY A 187 24.43 3.61 -4.24
C GLY A 187 23.86 2.31 -4.79
N ASN A 188 23.23 1.48 -3.96
CA ASN A 188 22.71 0.17 -4.36
C ASN A 188 21.21 0.02 -4.11
N TYR A 189 20.58 -0.85 -4.91
CA TYR A 189 19.20 -1.28 -4.65
C TYR A 189 19.17 -2.46 -3.69
N VAL A 190 18.42 -2.35 -2.60
CA VAL A 190 18.30 -3.36 -1.55
C VAL A 190 16.85 -3.80 -1.41
N TYR A 191 16.62 -5.10 -1.43
CA TYR A 191 15.31 -5.70 -1.14
C TYR A 191 15.21 -5.96 0.37
N THR A 192 14.43 -5.18 1.08
CA THR A 192 14.39 -5.24 2.54
C THR A 192 13.32 -6.17 3.09
N ARG A 193 12.24 -6.42 2.33
CA ARG A 193 11.06 -7.18 2.78
C ARG A 193 10.79 -8.46 1.97
N ASN A 194 11.65 -8.84 1.04
CA ASN A 194 11.46 -10.05 0.24
C ASN A 194 11.67 -11.32 1.07
N TRP A 195 10.69 -12.19 1.04
CA TRP A 195 10.81 -13.55 1.56
C TRP A 195 11.57 -14.45 0.58
N CYS A 196 12.18 -15.51 1.09
CA CYS A 196 12.94 -16.48 0.28
C CYS A 196 12.07 -17.06 -0.84
N GLN A 197 12.52 -16.94 -2.09
CA GLN A 197 11.74 -17.37 -3.25
C GLN A 197 11.49 -18.88 -3.28
N GLN A 198 12.43 -19.71 -2.79
CA GLN A 198 12.19 -21.14 -2.65
C GLN A 198 10.99 -21.44 -1.72
N ASN A 199 10.86 -20.70 -0.65
CA ASN A 199 9.72 -20.83 0.25
C ASN A 199 8.41 -20.33 -0.38
N MET A 200 8.47 -19.24 -1.17
CA MET A 200 7.28 -18.72 -1.88
C MET A 200 6.80 -19.72 -2.94
N VAL A 201 7.69 -20.28 -3.75
CA VAL A 201 7.37 -21.33 -4.74
C VAL A 201 6.80 -22.58 -4.05
N LYS A 202 7.42 -23.01 -2.95
CA LYS A 202 6.92 -24.15 -2.16
C LYS A 202 5.51 -23.87 -1.61
N LEU A 203 5.24 -22.67 -1.13
CA LEU A 203 3.91 -22.27 -0.68
C LEU A 203 2.90 -22.35 -1.83
N VAL A 204 3.21 -21.79 -3.01
CA VAL A 204 2.35 -21.87 -4.21
C VAL A 204 2.09 -23.33 -4.59
N SER A 205 3.11 -24.19 -4.58
CA SER A 205 2.96 -25.63 -4.84
C SER A 205 2.04 -26.33 -3.83
N MET A 206 2.10 -25.94 -2.55
CA MET A 206 1.21 -26.49 -1.52
C MET A 206 -0.23 -26.00 -1.72
N LEU A 207 -0.43 -24.74 -2.08
CA LEU A 207 -1.74 -24.15 -2.36
C LEU A 207 -2.38 -24.76 -3.62
N ALA A 208 -1.59 -25.01 -4.68
CA ALA A 208 -2.06 -25.64 -5.92
C ALA A 208 -2.66 -27.03 -5.71
N LYS A 209 -2.27 -27.73 -4.63
CA LYS A 209 -2.83 -29.05 -4.25
C LYS A 209 -4.19 -28.96 -3.57
N LEU A 210 -4.65 -27.76 -3.23
CA LEU A 210 -5.98 -27.57 -2.63
C LEU A 210 -7.06 -27.68 -3.72
N ARG A 211 -7.96 -28.64 -3.57
CA ARG A 211 -9.06 -28.85 -4.53
C ARG A 211 -10.06 -27.69 -4.43
N GLY A 212 -10.55 -27.22 -5.57
CA GLY A 212 -11.54 -26.14 -5.65
C GLY A 212 -10.97 -24.73 -5.48
N TYR A 213 -9.63 -24.58 -5.63
CA TYR A 213 -8.97 -23.29 -5.56
C TYR A 213 -8.13 -23.01 -6.81
N HIS A 214 -8.24 -21.81 -7.32
CA HIS A 214 -7.35 -21.24 -8.32
C HIS A 214 -6.33 -20.33 -7.63
N ILE A 215 -5.06 -20.46 -7.99
CA ILE A 215 -3.96 -19.69 -7.42
C ILE A 215 -3.53 -18.64 -8.44
N ILE A 216 -3.67 -17.38 -8.10
CA ILE A 216 -3.35 -16.25 -8.98
C ILE A 216 -2.07 -15.60 -8.48
N LEU A 217 -1.02 -15.63 -9.30
CA LEU A 217 0.24 -14.94 -9.00
C LEU A 217 0.13 -13.49 -9.46
N LEU A 218 0.29 -12.53 -8.52
CA LEU A 218 0.37 -11.11 -8.80
C LEU A 218 1.77 -10.57 -8.50
N GLY A 219 2.15 -9.54 -9.25
CA GLY A 219 3.38 -8.79 -9.10
C GLY A 219 3.50 -7.75 -10.19
N GLY A 220 4.35 -6.76 -10.00
CA GLY A 220 4.65 -5.75 -11.00
C GLY A 220 5.84 -6.13 -11.89
N LYS A 221 6.35 -5.15 -12.64
CA LYS A 221 7.50 -5.32 -13.54
C LYS A 221 8.77 -5.82 -12.84
N LEU A 222 8.97 -5.47 -11.57
CA LEU A 222 10.14 -5.90 -10.81
C LEU A 222 10.09 -7.40 -10.50
N GLU A 223 8.91 -7.94 -10.28
CA GLU A 223 8.67 -9.34 -9.96
C GLU A 223 8.73 -10.26 -11.18
N GLU A 224 8.69 -9.71 -12.39
CA GLU A 224 8.81 -10.50 -13.63
C GLU A 224 10.12 -11.32 -13.66
N SER A 225 11.21 -10.78 -13.12
CA SER A 225 12.50 -11.47 -13.00
C SER A 225 12.47 -12.68 -12.07
N LEU A 226 11.43 -12.84 -11.25
CA LEU A 226 11.25 -13.99 -10.36
C LEU A 226 10.54 -15.16 -11.03
N LEU A 227 9.83 -14.94 -12.14
CA LEU A 227 9.04 -15.96 -12.83
C LEU A 227 9.80 -17.25 -13.22
N PRO A 228 11.08 -17.21 -13.57
CA PRO A 228 11.83 -18.44 -13.83
C PRO A 228 11.79 -19.45 -12.67
N ASN A 229 11.67 -18.98 -11.41
CA ASN A 229 11.56 -19.86 -10.25
C ASN A 229 10.21 -20.61 -10.17
N TYR A 230 9.19 -20.12 -10.88
CA TYR A 230 7.81 -20.62 -10.83
C TYR A 230 7.46 -21.56 -11.99
N LYS A 231 8.39 -21.88 -12.89
CA LYS A 231 8.13 -22.69 -14.11
C LYS A 231 7.35 -23.97 -13.81
N GLU A 232 7.77 -24.74 -12.82
CA GLU A 232 7.15 -26.03 -12.49
C GLU A 232 5.73 -25.86 -11.94
N VAL A 233 5.51 -24.91 -11.04
CA VAL A 233 4.18 -24.70 -10.44
C VAL A 233 3.20 -24.08 -11.43
N LEU A 234 3.70 -23.35 -12.44
CA LEU A 234 2.89 -22.80 -13.53
C LEU A 234 2.43 -23.85 -14.56
N MET A 235 2.91 -25.10 -14.45
CA MET A 235 2.40 -26.22 -15.24
C MET A 235 1.07 -26.77 -14.70
N ALA A 236 0.68 -26.39 -13.49
CA ALA A 236 -0.60 -26.81 -12.91
C ALA A 236 -1.74 -25.97 -13.47
N ASP A 237 -2.84 -26.61 -13.90
CA ASP A 237 -3.99 -25.97 -14.56
C ASP A 237 -4.68 -24.92 -13.69
N ASN A 238 -4.54 -25.00 -12.37
CA ASN A 238 -5.14 -24.08 -11.42
C ASN A 238 -4.18 -22.98 -10.92
N VAL A 239 -2.99 -22.82 -11.52
CA VAL A 239 -2.03 -21.74 -11.20
C VAL A 239 -1.92 -20.77 -12.37
N HIS A 240 -2.26 -19.52 -12.14
CA HIS A 240 -2.41 -18.50 -13.18
C HIS A 240 -1.41 -17.36 -12.98
N ASN A 241 -0.67 -17.01 -14.02
CA ASN A 241 0.33 -15.94 -13.99
C ASN A 241 -0.25 -14.62 -14.49
N PHE A 242 -0.38 -13.64 -13.57
CA PHE A 242 -0.73 -12.25 -13.85
C PHE A 242 0.40 -11.27 -13.52
N VAL A 243 1.60 -11.75 -13.24
CA VAL A 243 2.77 -10.90 -12.93
C VAL A 243 3.14 -10.05 -14.14
N ASN A 244 3.22 -8.74 -13.96
CA ASN A 244 3.45 -7.73 -14.99
C ASN A 244 2.43 -7.77 -16.16
N ARG A 245 1.22 -8.29 -15.91
CA ARG A 245 0.15 -8.44 -16.93
C ARG A 245 -1.12 -7.68 -16.58
N THR A 246 -1.10 -6.93 -15.49
CA THR A 246 -2.26 -6.19 -14.99
C THR A 246 -1.89 -4.75 -14.62
N SER A 247 -2.79 -3.83 -14.89
CA SER A 247 -2.81 -2.50 -14.29
C SER A 247 -3.15 -2.58 -12.78
N ILE A 248 -3.02 -1.46 -12.08
CA ILE A 248 -3.45 -1.39 -10.68
C ILE A 248 -4.96 -1.61 -10.55
N SER A 249 -5.78 -1.04 -11.43
CA SER A 249 -7.23 -1.23 -11.44
C SER A 249 -7.61 -2.70 -11.65
N GLU A 250 -6.98 -3.39 -12.61
CA GLU A 250 -7.19 -4.83 -12.84
C GLU A 250 -6.72 -5.67 -11.65
N SER A 251 -5.61 -5.31 -11.01
CA SER A 251 -5.12 -5.99 -9.80
C SER A 251 -6.10 -5.79 -8.62
N ILE A 252 -6.67 -4.60 -8.46
CA ILE A 252 -7.74 -4.33 -7.48
C ILE A 252 -8.97 -5.19 -7.80
N TYR A 253 -9.34 -5.31 -9.07
CA TYR A 253 -10.46 -6.16 -9.50
C TYR A 253 -10.21 -7.64 -9.17
N ILE A 254 -9.03 -8.18 -9.50
CA ILE A 254 -8.64 -9.56 -9.15
C ILE A 254 -8.73 -9.78 -7.64
N LEU A 255 -8.16 -8.87 -6.84
CA LEU A 255 -8.22 -8.95 -5.39
C LEU A 255 -9.66 -8.87 -4.87
N SER A 256 -10.54 -8.11 -5.51
CA SER A 256 -11.95 -8.03 -5.12
C SER A 256 -12.72 -9.35 -5.31
N LYS A 257 -12.24 -10.22 -6.18
CA LYS A 257 -12.84 -11.53 -6.46
C LYS A 257 -12.19 -12.69 -5.70
N CYS A 258 -11.03 -12.47 -5.08
CA CYS A 258 -10.40 -13.52 -4.27
C CYS A 258 -11.03 -13.66 -2.89
N ILE A 259 -10.83 -14.82 -2.28
CA ILE A 259 -11.23 -15.08 -0.89
C ILE A 259 -10.13 -14.75 0.11
N CYS A 260 -8.87 -14.81 -0.34
CA CYS A 260 -7.69 -14.56 0.48
C CYS A 260 -6.55 -14.01 -0.38
N SER A 261 -5.79 -13.05 0.17
CA SER A 261 -4.54 -12.56 -0.41
C SER A 261 -3.36 -12.93 0.50
N ILE A 262 -2.30 -13.42 -0.11
CA ILE A 262 -1.07 -13.85 0.59
C ILE A 262 0.11 -13.07 0.01
N GLY A 263 1.05 -12.66 0.85
CA GLY A 263 2.27 -11.99 0.39
C GLY A 263 3.15 -11.56 1.56
N VAL A 264 4.20 -10.83 1.23
CA VAL A 264 5.01 -10.13 2.24
C VAL A 264 4.37 -8.77 2.57
N ASP A 265 4.95 -8.03 3.49
CA ASP A 265 4.56 -6.63 3.79
C ASP A 265 4.67 -5.75 2.53
N THR A 266 3.54 -5.57 1.83
CA THR A 266 3.43 -4.80 0.57
C THR A 266 2.14 -3.99 0.49
N GLY A 267 2.14 -2.99 -0.39
CA GLY A 267 0.95 -2.18 -0.64
C GLY A 267 -0.27 -2.99 -1.10
N MET A 268 -0.08 -4.11 -1.82
CA MET A 268 -1.18 -4.94 -2.30
C MET A 268 -1.89 -5.71 -1.18
N GLN A 269 -1.24 -5.97 -0.04
CA GLN A 269 -1.90 -6.53 1.14
C GLN A 269 -2.84 -5.50 1.78
N HIS A 270 -2.44 -4.24 1.85
CA HIS A 270 -3.33 -3.16 2.28
C HIS A 270 -4.52 -2.97 1.32
N VAL A 271 -4.28 -3.10 0.01
CA VAL A 271 -5.36 -3.05 -1.00
C VAL A 271 -6.35 -4.19 -0.79
N ALA A 272 -5.87 -5.42 -0.60
CA ALA A 272 -6.74 -6.57 -0.35
C ALA A 272 -7.58 -6.39 0.93
N ASP A 273 -6.96 -5.90 2.00
CA ASP A 273 -7.62 -5.59 3.28
C ASP A 273 -8.69 -4.51 3.12
N ALA A 274 -8.38 -3.42 2.41
CA ALA A 274 -9.33 -2.33 2.13
C ALA A 274 -10.51 -2.76 1.23
N LEU A 275 -10.35 -3.84 0.46
CA LEU A 275 -11.42 -4.53 -0.27
C LEU A 275 -12.22 -5.51 0.61
N GLY A 276 -11.93 -5.58 1.90
CA GLY A 276 -12.58 -6.47 2.86
C GLY A 276 -12.15 -7.93 2.76
N LYS A 277 -11.01 -8.22 2.12
CA LYS A 277 -10.51 -9.58 1.94
C LYS A 277 -9.67 -10.03 3.13
N ARG A 278 -9.68 -11.35 3.39
CA ARG A 278 -8.75 -11.96 4.34
C ARG A 278 -7.33 -11.85 3.80
N THR A 279 -6.38 -11.50 4.65
CA THR A 279 -4.96 -11.39 4.24
C THR A 279 -4.06 -12.24 5.13
N VAL A 280 -3.04 -12.85 4.53
CA VAL A 280 -1.92 -13.48 5.25
C VAL A 280 -0.64 -12.78 4.82
N SER A 281 -0.05 -12.01 5.70
CA SER A 281 1.13 -11.19 5.41
C SER A 281 2.34 -11.67 6.20
N ILE A 282 3.46 -11.86 5.51
CA ILE A 282 4.74 -12.30 6.08
C ILE A 282 5.53 -11.06 6.48
N PHE A 283 5.84 -10.96 7.76
CA PHE A 283 6.54 -9.82 8.35
C PHE A 283 7.89 -10.22 8.93
N GLY A 284 8.90 -9.41 8.67
CA GLY A 284 10.24 -9.59 9.21
C GLY A 284 10.76 -8.32 9.88
N PRO A 285 11.31 -7.35 9.11
CA PRO A 285 11.97 -6.16 9.65
C PRO A 285 10.99 -5.07 10.10
N THR A 286 9.75 -5.10 9.65
CA THR A 286 8.67 -4.14 9.96
C THR A 286 7.75 -4.69 11.05
N ASN A 287 7.17 -3.79 11.84
CA ASN A 287 6.22 -4.17 12.88
C ASN A 287 4.79 -4.26 12.31
N PRO A 288 4.14 -5.44 12.30
CA PRO A 288 2.79 -5.58 11.79
C PRO A 288 1.75 -4.72 12.53
N ALA A 289 1.96 -4.44 13.81
CA ALA A 289 1.05 -3.58 14.59
C ALA A 289 1.00 -2.12 14.10
N THR A 290 2.04 -1.67 13.37
CA THR A 290 2.13 -0.30 12.85
C THR A 290 2.05 -0.22 11.33
N HIS A 291 2.51 -1.27 10.64
CA HIS A 291 2.66 -1.32 9.17
C HIS A 291 1.77 -2.39 8.51
N GLY A 292 1.02 -3.19 9.26
CA GLY A 292 0.20 -4.28 8.72
C GLY A 292 -1.06 -3.80 8.02
N ALA A 293 -1.82 -4.72 7.46
CA ALA A 293 -3.20 -4.48 7.09
C ALA A 293 -4.02 -4.16 8.35
N TYR A 294 -5.02 -3.26 8.23
CA TYR A 294 -5.61 -2.60 9.40
C TYR A 294 -6.78 -3.36 10.01
N SER A 295 -7.45 -4.21 9.24
CA SER A 295 -8.64 -4.93 9.71
C SER A 295 -8.29 -6.14 10.60
N ASP A 296 -9.29 -6.62 11.34
CA ASP A 296 -9.25 -7.85 12.12
C ASP A 296 -9.18 -9.13 11.25
N LYS A 297 -9.40 -9.00 9.94
CA LYS A 297 -9.27 -10.10 8.96
C LYS A 297 -7.82 -10.35 8.53
N ALA A 298 -6.89 -9.52 8.99
CA ALA A 298 -5.47 -9.64 8.67
C ALA A 298 -4.76 -10.61 9.61
N VAL A 299 -4.04 -11.55 9.05
CA VAL A 299 -3.17 -12.48 9.78
C VAL A 299 -1.72 -12.21 9.43
N PHE A 300 -0.90 -12.08 10.46
CA PHE A 300 0.53 -11.83 10.31
C PHE A 300 1.34 -13.07 10.68
N VAL A 301 2.28 -13.43 9.81
CA VAL A 301 3.23 -14.51 10.04
C VAL A 301 4.59 -13.91 10.27
N GLN A 302 5.19 -14.22 11.41
CA GLN A 302 6.51 -13.75 11.83
C GLN A 302 7.38 -14.95 12.25
N CYS A 303 8.69 -14.74 12.35
CA CYS A 303 9.59 -15.74 12.94
C CYS A 303 9.20 -16.04 14.40
N GLU A 304 9.42 -17.28 14.80
CA GLU A 304 9.27 -17.69 16.19
C GLU A 304 10.34 -17.02 17.07
N GLY A 305 9.88 -16.38 18.13
CA GLY A 305 10.72 -15.58 19.00
C GLY A 305 11.10 -14.21 18.40
N LYS A 306 11.20 -13.20 19.25
CA LYS A 306 11.60 -11.86 18.84
C LYS A 306 13.12 -11.76 18.75
N MET A 307 13.65 -11.33 17.61
CA MET A 307 15.07 -11.06 17.45
C MET A 307 15.44 -9.72 18.08
N SER A 308 16.66 -9.60 18.60
CA SER A 308 17.15 -8.36 19.21
C SER A 308 17.13 -7.15 18.27
N CYS A 309 17.29 -7.37 16.97
CA CYS A 309 17.23 -6.33 15.94
C CYS A 309 15.80 -6.01 15.42
N GLN A 310 14.77 -6.68 15.89
CA GLN A 310 13.39 -6.49 15.44
C GLN A 310 12.69 -5.44 16.34
N TYR A 311 12.06 -4.39 15.79
CA TYR A 311 11.91 -4.15 14.35
C TYR A 311 12.92 -3.07 13.94
N CYS A 312 13.60 -3.27 12.79
CA CYS A 312 14.71 -2.43 12.37
C CYS A 312 14.34 -1.43 11.24
N PHE A 313 13.06 -1.28 10.91
CA PHE A 313 12.63 -0.32 9.90
C PHE A 313 13.15 1.09 10.19
N GLY A 314 13.72 1.73 9.17
CA GLY A 314 14.27 3.08 9.27
C GLY A 314 15.68 3.17 9.85
N THR A 315 16.31 2.05 10.22
CA THR A 315 17.70 1.99 10.70
C THR A 315 18.64 1.48 9.61
N ASP A 316 19.96 1.65 9.79
CA ASP A 316 20.96 1.09 8.86
C ASP A 316 20.87 -0.44 8.76
N ILE A 317 20.56 -1.12 9.85
CA ILE A 317 20.36 -2.58 9.90
C ILE A 317 19.26 -3.01 8.91
N TYR A 318 18.22 -2.21 8.73
CA TYR A 318 17.14 -2.50 7.79
C TYR A 318 17.65 -2.66 6.34
N TYR A 319 18.59 -1.82 5.96
CA TYR A 319 19.15 -1.83 4.61
C TYR A 319 20.34 -2.78 4.46
N GLU A 320 21.18 -2.90 5.46
CA GLU A 320 22.47 -3.60 5.40
C GLU A 320 22.41 -5.06 5.87
N CYS A 321 21.27 -5.54 6.39
CA CYS A 321 21.15 -6.89 6.94
C CYS A 321 21.52 -7.98 5.90
N PRO A 322 22.59 -8.75 6.09
CA PRO A 322 23.03 -9.71 5.09
C PRO A 322 22.15 -10.97 5.03
N ASN A 323 21.57 -11.36 6.17
CA ASN A 323 20.97 -12.68 6.30
C ASN A 323 19.45 -12.68 6.42
N ARG A 324 18.82 -11.56 6.79
CA ARG A 324 17.37 -11.42 7.01
C ARG A 324 16.73 -12.62 7.73
N LYS A 325 17.37 -13.08 8.81
CA LYS A 325 16.90 -14.25 9.58
C LYS A 325 15.43 -14.15 9.97
N CYS A 326 14.94 -12.92 10.26
CA CYS A 326 13.55 -12.65 10.59
C CYS A 326 12.55 -13.05 9.47
N LEU A 327 13.00 -13.11 8.21
CA LEU A 327 12.20 -13.61 7.08
C LEU A 327 12.58 -15.04 6.71
N ASN A 328 13.88 -15.34 6.66
CA ASN A 328 14.37 -16.62 6.17
C ASN A 328 14.06 -17.80 7.10
N SER A 329 13.80 -17.56 8.40
CA SER A 329 13.37 -18.60 9.34
C SER A 329 11.88 -18.95 9.22
N ILE A 330 11.09 -18.17 8.49
CA ILE A 330 9.67 -18.48 8.25
C ILE A 330 9.58 -19.52 7.13
N SER A 331 9.03 -20.68 7.43
CA SER A 331 8.85 -21.76 6.46
C SER A 331 7.55 -21.62 5.66
N ALA A 332 7.51 -22.20 4.46
CA ALA A 332 6.30 -22.30 3.67
C ALA A 332 5.17 -23.05 4.41
N GLY A 333 5.52 -24.03 5.24
CA GLY A 333 4.57 -24.79 6.06
C GLY A 333 3.85 -23.93 7.10
N GLN A 334 4.58 -23.03 7.80
CA GLN A 334 3.99 -22.10 8.76
C GLN A 334 2.99 -21.15 8.09
N VAL A 335 3.33 -20.59 6.93
CA VAL A 335 2.42 -19.72 6.17
C VAL A 335 1.20 -20.52 5.69
N PHE A 336 1.41 -21.68 5.10
CA PHE A 336 0.33 -22.57 4.62
C PHE A 336 -0.64 -22.97 5.73
N TYR A 337 -0.13 -23.27 6.92
CA TYR A 337 -0.97 -23.59 8.09
C TYR A 337 -1.90 -22.42 8.45
N LYS A 338 -1.39 -21.19 8.47
CA LYS A 338 -2.20 -19.98 8.72
C LYS A 338 -3.25 -19.76 7.62
N VAL A 339 -2.89 -19.96 6.36
CA VAL A 339 -3.83 -19.88 5.23
C VAL A 339 -4.94 -20.92 5.39
N ARG A 340 -4.60 -22.18 5.69
CA ARG A 340 -5.60 -23.23 5.92
C ARG A 340 -6.56 -22.90 7.06
N GLY A 341 -6.05 -22.36 8.17
CA GLY A 341 -6.88 -21.90 9.28
C GLY A 341 -7.90 -20.85 8.84
N LEU A 342 -7.47 -19.86 8.03
CA LEU A 342 -8.35 -18.84 7.47
C LEU A 342 -9.41 -19.42 6.50
N LEU A 343 -9.04 -20.39 5.68
CA LEU A 343 -9.96 -21.00 4.72
C LEU A 343 -11.02 -21.88 5.40
N SER A 344 -10.71 -22.42 6.58
CA SER A 344 -11.62 -23.28 7.35
C SER A 344 -12.56 -22.52 8.29
N SER A 345 -12.24 -21.27 8.66
CA SER A 345 -13.11 -20.40 9.44
C SER A 345 -14.21 -19.83 8.54
N LYS A 346 -15.47 -20.20 8.83
CA LYS A 346 -16.69 -19.73 8.12
C LYS A 346 -16.95 -18.24 8.42
#